data_afc8ba349d4130393661720ad0ab98b4
#
_entry.id   afc8ba349d4130393661720ad0ab98b4
#
_cell.length_a   1.000
_cell.length_b   1.000
_cell.length_c   1.000
_cell.angle_alpha   90.00
_cell.angle_beta   90.00
_cell.angle_gamma   90.00
#
_symmetry.space_group_name_H-M   'P 1'
#
loop_
_entity.id
_entity.type
_entity.pdbx_description
1 polymer ?
#
loop_
_entity_poly.entity_id
_entity_poly.type
_entity_poly.pdbx_seq_one_letter_code
_entity_poly.pdbx_strand_id
1 'polypeptide(L)'
;MNMAYQTDRLILKILTPEYVREVLAFQMRNQELFERYEPARPENFYTYAHQNFIMKTEFQLATRLTTIRFYAFLPGDLHTIIGTVCLHNVQKAPYHCCEIGYKFDAAYHHQGYAREAILKALEIAFVDLGLHKVFARVMPENTASIRLLRALQFAEEGIEHDCTLIRGRWEDHLRFSMISPVHRMLTPQYSDTSSQND
;
A
#
# COMPACT_ATOMS: atom_id res chain seq x y z
N MET A 1 5.94 16.27 2.50
CA MET A 1 4.81 15.34 2.66
C MET A 1 3.78 15.95 3.61
N ASN A 2 2.52 15.92 3.26
CA ASN A 2 1.42 16.47 4.06
C ASN A 2 0.76 15.37 4.93
N MET A 3 0.12 15.78 6.03
CA MET A 3 -0.64 14.85 6.89
C MET A 3 -1.97 14.42 6.29
N ALA A 4 -2.48 15.15 5.29
CA ALA A 4 -3.68 14.85 4.56
C ALA A 4 -3.55 15.27 3.10
N TYR A 5 -4.16 14.47 2.23
CA TYR A 5 -4.28 14.74 0.80
C TYR A 5 -5.73 14.55 0.37
N GLN A 6 -6.17 15.37 -0.55
CA GLN A 6 -7.50 15.26 -1.15
C GLN A 6 -7.37 14.78 -2.59
N THR A 7 -8.31 13.93 -3.00
CA THR A 7 -8.54 13.51 -4.37
C THR A 7 -9.94 13.98 -4.80
N ASP A 8 -10.42 13.54 -5.93
CA ASP A 8 -11.78 13.92 -6.39
C ASP A 8 -12.88 13.44 -5.43
N ARG A 9 -12.71 12.24 -4.85
CA ARG A 9 -13.74 11.59 -4.03
C ARG A 9 -13.26 11.12 -2.65
N LEU A 10 -11.97 11.30 -2.32
CA LEU A 10 -11.38 10.79 -1.09
C LEU A 10 -10.59 11.87 -0.35
N ILE A 11 -10.54 11.70 0.97
CA ILE A 11 -9.57 12.34 1.84
C ILE A 11 -8.67 11.23 2.41
N LEU A 12 -7.38 11.30 2.09
CA LEU A 12 -6.35 10.38 2.60
C LEU A 12 -5.60 11.06 3.75
N LYS A 13 -5.66 10.47 4.95
CA LYS A 13 -5.04 11.06 6.15
C LYS A 13 -4.09 10.09 6.84
N ILE A 14 -2.96 10.60 7.31
CA ILE A 14 -2.15 9.95 8.33
C ILE A 14 -2.83 10.24 9.67
N LEU A 15 -3.20 9.19 10.41
CA LEU A 15 -3.98 9.35 11.63
C LEU A 15 -3.09 9.42 12.86
N THR A 16 -3.54 10.24 13.83
CA THR A 16 -3.04 10.24 15.20
C THR A 16 -3.79 9.21 16.06
N PRO A 17 -3.29 8.84 17.24
CA PRO A 17 -3.99 7.92 18.15
C PRO A 17 -5.40 8.32 18.58
N GLU A 18 -5.82 9.54 18.32
CA GLU A 18 -7.20 10.01 18.56
C GLU A 18 -8.24 9.22 17.78
N TYR A 19 -7.86 8.64 16.63
CA TYR A 19 -8.71 7.84 15.75
C TYR A 19 -8.72 6.33 16.07
N VAL A 20 -8.26 5.92 17.25
CA VAL A 20 -8.18 4.49 17.62
C VAL A 20 -9.53 3.79 17.51
N ARG A 21 -10.63 4.45 17.89
CA ARG A 21 -11.98 3.86 17.84
C ARG A 21 -12.43 3.60 16.42
N GLU A 22 -12.19 4.53 15.53
CA GLU A 22 -12.51 4.43 14.09
C GLU A 22 -11.67 3.32 13.42
N VAL A 23 -10.38 3.25 13.75
CA VAL A 23 -9.50 2.20 13.23
C VAL A 23 -9.93 0.83 13.75
N LEU A 24 -10.21 0.70 15.05
CA LEU A 24 -10.69 -0.55 15.63
C LEU A 24 -12.01 -1.00 14.97
N ALA A 25 -12.96 -0.08 14.81
CA ALA A 25 -14.23 -0.36 14.14
C ALA A 25 -14.03 -0.82 12.69
N PHE A 26 -13.12 -0.18 11.95
CA PHE A 26 -12.76 -0.58 10.59
C PHE A 26 -12.14 -1.98 10.53
N GLN A 27 -11.22 -2.30 11.44
CA GLN A 27 -10.57 -3.61 11.49
C GLN A 27 -11.58 -4.72 11.87
N MET A 28 -12.43 -4.48 12.87
CA MET A 28 -13.44 -5.45 13.32
C MET A 28 -14.48 -5.72 12.24
N ARG A 29 -14.98 -4.68 11.58
CA ARG A 29 -16.02 -4.77 10.55
C ARG A 29 -15.57 -5.59 9.33
N ASN A 30 -14.26 -5.62 9.07
CA ASN A 30 -13.68 -6.28 7.91
C ASN A 30 -12.76 -7.46 8.31
N GLN A 31 -12.86 -7.97 9.53
CA GLN A 31 -11.94 -8.97 10.08
C GLN A 31 -11.79 -10.17 9.15
N GLU A 32 -12.87 -10.83 8.79
CA GLU A 32 -12.85 -12.03 7.97
C GLU A 32 -12.21 -11.80 6.59
N LEU A 33 -12.53 -10.65 5.98
CA LEU A 33 -11.97 -10.28 4.68
C LEU A 33 -10.46 -10.05 4.74
N PHE A 34 -10.00 -9.31 5.77
CA PHE A 34 -8.59 -8.94 5.87
C PHE A 34 -7.71 -10.11 6.29
N GLU A 35 -8.16 -10.92 7.26
CA GLU A 35 -7.41 -12.10 7.72
C GLU A 35 -7.25 -13.18 6.64
N ARG A 36 -7.99 -13.08 5.54
CA ARG A 36 -7.85 -14.01 4.41
C ARG A 36 -6.49 -13.89 3.72
N TYR A 37 -5.94 -12.68 3.67
CA TYR A 37 -4.75 -12.35 2.90
C TYR A 37 -3.62 -11.75 3.75
N GLU A 38 -3.78 -11.70 5.05
CA GLU A 38 -2.82 -11.13 5.97
C GLU A 38 -2.27 -12.18 6.94
N PRO A 39 -1.04 -12.01 7.46
CA PRO A 39 -0.50 -12.85 8.52
C PRO A 39 -1.42 -12.93 9.73
N ALA A 40 -1.33 -14.05 10.48
CA ALA A 40 -2.12 -14.26 11.68
C ALA A 40 -1.98 -13.09 12.66
N ARG A 41 -3.09 -12.66 13.21
CA ARG A 41 -3.16 -11.58 14.20
C ARG A 41 -2.95 -12.13 15.62
N PRO A 42 -2.29 -11.39 16.52
CA PRO A 42 -2.25 -11.76 17.92
C PRO A 42 -3.67 -11.69 18.53
N GLU A 43 -3.94 -12.49 19.57
CA GLU A 43 -5.26 -12.57 20.21
C GLU A 43 -5.83 -11.21 20.65
N ASN A 44 -4.96 -10.31 21.09
CA ASN A 44 -5.35 -8.98 21.52
C ASN A 44 -5.45 -7.94 20.41
N PHE A 45 -5.31 -8.34 19.12
CA PHE A 45 -5.28 -7.40 17.99
C PHE A 45 -6.52 -6.50 17.94
N TYR A 46 -7.70 -7.05 18.20
CA TYR A 46 -8.99 -6.34 18.16
C TYR A 46 -9.35 -5.67 19.49
N THR A 47 -8.35 -5.22 20.24
CA THR A 47 -8.56 -4.42 21.46
C THR A 47 -8.15 -2.97 21.26
N TYR A 48 -8.80 -2.08 22.00
CA TYR A 48 -8.44 -0.65 22.00
C TYR A 48 -6.96 -0.43 22.36
N ALA A 49 -6.46 -1.14 23.37
CA ALA A 49 -5.08 -0.99 23.83
C ALA A 49 -4.06 -1.35 22.73
N HIS A 50 -4.29 -2.46 22.03
CA HIS A 50 -3.41 -2.92 20.97
C HIS A 50 -3.47 -1.97 19.75
N GLN A 51 -4.66 -1.56 19.32
CA GLN A 51 -4.80 -0.61 18.21
C GLN A 51 -4.20 0.76 18.54
N ASN A 52 -4.31 1.24 19.79
CA ASN A 52 -3.66 2.45 20.23
C ASN A 52 -2.12 2.34 20.16
N PHE A 53 -1.56 1.20 20.55
CA PHE A 53 -0.13 0.93 20.39
C PHE A 53 0.31 0.93 18.93
N ILE A 54 -0.44 0.24 18.05
CA ILE A 54 -0.18 0.21 16.61
C ILE A 54 -0.20 1.63 16.05
N MET A 55 -1.23 2.42 16.33
CA MET A 55 -1.36 3.77 15.77
C MET A 55 -0.25 4.71 16.23
N LYS A 56 0.18 4.62 17.50
CA LYS A 56 1.35 5.37 17.98
C LYS A 56 2.60 5.00 17.18
N THR A 57 2.80 3.71 16.94
CA THR A 57 3.93 3.21 16.16
C THR A 57 3.84 3.66 14.70
N GLU A 58 2.69 3.52 14.05
CA GLU A 58 2.47 3.96 12.66
C GLU A 58 2.73 5.47 12.51
N PHE A 59 2.25 6.28 13.47
CA PHE A 59 2.50 7.72 13.44
C PHE A 59 4.00 8.05 13.57
N GLN A 60 4.74 7.36 14.45
CA GLN A 60 6.19 7.51 14.57
C GLN A 60 6.94 7.09 13.31
N LEU A 61 6.52 5.99 12.67
CA LEU A 61 7.11 5.53 11.42
C LEU A 61 6.83 6.51 10.27
N ALA A 62 5.64 7.10 10.23
CA ALA A 62 5.27 8.11 9.24
C ALA A 62 6.11 9.40 9.40
N THR A 63 6.38 9.85 10.63
CA THR A 63 7.26 11.00 10.87
C THR A 63 8.70 10.75 10.44
N ARG A 64 9.15 9.49 10.47
CA ARG A 64 10.48 9.06 10.00
C ARG A 64 10.52 8.74 8.49
N LEU A 65 9.37 8.77 7.82
CA LEU A 65 9.19 8.41 6.41
C LEU A 65 9.65 6.97 6.09
N THR A 66 9.55 6.04 7.03
CA THR A 66 9.89 4.63 6.84
C THR A 66 8.68 3.77 6.53
N THR A 67 7.53 4.14 7.08
CA THR A 67 6.23 3.54 6.76
C THR A 67 5.16 4.62 6.88
N ILE A 68 4.37 4.80 5.85
CA ILE A 68 3.37 5.86 5.76
C ILE A 68 2.04 5.23 5.41
N ARG A 69 1.13 5.15 6.40
CA ARG A 69 -0.22 4.66 6.17
C ARG A 69 -1.19 5.82 6.08
N PHE A 70 -1.89 5.86 4.97
CA PHE A 70 -3.04 6.74 4.76
C PHE A 70 -4.33 5.98 4.99
N TYR A 71 -5.22 6.57 5.74
CA TYR A 71 -6.59 6.10 5.92
C TYR A 71 -7.50 6.92 5.02
N ALA A 72 -8.37 6.23 4.28
CA ALA A 72 -9.26 6.83 3.30
C ALA A 72 -10.65 7.09 3.89
N PHE A 73 -11.14 8.30 3.65
CA PHE A 73 -12.47 8.78 4.06
C PHE A 73 -13.20 9.37 2.87
N LEU A 74 -14.53 9.38 2.94
CA LEU A 74 -15.34 10.17 2.02
C LEU A 74 -15.40 11.63 2.50
N PRO A 75 -15.46 12.61 1.59
CA PRO A 75 -15.72 14.00 1.96
C PRO A 75 -17.06 14.10 2.73
N GLY A 76 -17.02 14.81 3.88
CA GLY A 76 -18.18 14.98 4.76
C GLY A 76 -18.32 13.92 5.85
N ASP A 77 -17.61 12.79 5.78
CA ASP A 77 -17.55 11.79 6.85
C ASP A 77 -16.10 11.41 7.17
N LEU A 78 -15.55 12.02 8.21
CA LEU A 78 -14.18 11.75 8.68
C LEU A 78 -14.14 10.75 9.84
N HIS A 79 -15.23 10.07 10.13
CA HIS A 79 -15.33 9.04 11.16
C HIS A 79 -15.40 7.63 10.57
N THR A 80 -15.91 7.49 9.35
CA THR A 80 -15.98 6.19 8.68
C THR A 80 -14.77 5.97 7.79
N ILE A 81 -13.84 5.13 8.25
CA ILE A 81 -12.70 4.69 7.42
C ILE A 81 -13.23 3.70 6.38
N ILE A 82 -13.03 3.99 5.10
CA ILE A 82 -13.45 3.11 4.00
C ILE A 82 -12.31 2.26 3.44
N GLY A 83 -11.07 2.57 3.79
CA GLY A 83 -9.91 1.82 3.35
C GLY A 83 -8.60 2.40 3.86
N THR A 84 -7.52 1.72 3.53
CA THR A 84 -6.16 2.21 3.77
C THR A 84 -5.26 1.92 2.59
N VAL A 85 -4.29 2.80 2.36
CA VAL A 85 -3.13 2.57 1.51
C VAL A 85 -1.87 2.88 2.29
N CYS A 86 -0.87 2.01 2.22
CA CYS A 86 0.35 2.10 3.00
C CYS A 86 1.58 1.99 2.10
N LEU A 87 2.46 2.96 2.19
CA LEU A 87 3.81 2.89 1.66
C LEU A 87 4.72 2.43 2.80
N HIS A 88 5.24 1.21 2.73
CA HIS A 88 6.09 0.65 3.78
C HIS A 88 7.44 0.20 3.21
N ASN A 89 8.39 -0.11 4.10
CA ASN A 89 9.76 -0.44 3.71
C ASN A 89 10.38 0.63 2.80
N VAL A 90 10.15 1.91 3.14
CA VAL A 90 10.71 3.02 2.36
C VAL A 90 12.22 3.03 2.52
N GLN A 91 12.91 2.80 1.42
CA GLN A 91 14.36 2.78 1.32
C GLN A 91 14.86 3.98 0.51
N LYS A 92 15.80 4.73 1.10
CA LYS A 92 16.49 5.82 0.42
C LYS A 92 17.64 5.28 -0.44
N ALA A 93 18.60 6.14 -0.80
CA ALA A 93 19.76 5.76 -1.57
C ALA A 93 20.45 4.50 -1.02
N PRO A 94 20.89 3.57 -1.89
CA PRO A 94 20.86 3.65 -3.35
C PRO A 94 19.57 3.13 -4.00
N TYR A 95 18.61 2.57 -3.24
CA TYR A 95 17.46 1.84 -3.78
C TYR A 95 16.30 2.75 -4.21
N HIS A 96 16.03 3.82 -3.47
CA HIS A 96 14.90 4.73 -3.71
C HIS A 96 13.58 4.00 -4.02
N CYS A 97 13.17 3.07 -3.16
CA CYS A 97 11.99 2.26 -3.37
C CYS A 97 11.14 2.10 -2.10
N CYS A 98 9.92 1.62 -2.29
CA CYS A 98 9.05 1.19 -1.20
C CYS A 98 8.12 0.07 -1.68
N GLU A 99 7.39 -0.51 -0.74
CA GLU A 99 6.32 -1.44 -1.03
C GLU A 99 4.97 -0.78 -0.73
N ILE A 100 3.98 -1.01 -1.60
CA ILE A 100 2.61 -0.53 -1.42
C ILE A 100 1.69 -1.68 -1.03
N GLY A 101 0.96 -1.50 0.08
CA GLY A 101 -0.13 -2.37 0.51
C GLY A 101 -1.41 -1.57 0.65
N TYR A 102 -2.55 -2.19 0.40
CA TYR A 102 -3.85 -1.54 0.52
C TYR A 102 -4.94 -2.54 0.88
N LYS A 103 -5.97 -2.05 1.55
CA LYS A 103 -7.19 -2.79 1.85
C LYS A 103 -8.37 -1.85 2.00
N PHE A 104 -9.52 -2.28 1.55
CA PHE A 104 -10.74 -1.49 1.55
C PHE A 104 -11.88 -2.30 2.17
N ASP A 105 -12.79 -1.59 2.80
CA ASP A 105 -14.01 -2.13 3.36
C ASP A 105 -14.88 -2.72 2.25
N ALA A 106 -15.41 -3.93 2.50
CA ALA A 106 -16.22 -4.67 1.52
C ALA A 106 -17.41 -3.85 0.98
N ALA A 107 -18.02 -3.01 1.83
CA ALA A 107 -19.14 -2.15 1.43
C ALA A 107 -18.77 -1.11 0.35
N TYR A 108 -17.46 -0.83 0.19
CA TYR A 108 -16.96 0.17 -0.75
C TYR A 108 -16.18 -0.45 -1.92
N HIS A 109 -16.26 -1.78 -2.10
CA HIS A 109 -15.65 -2.46 -3.24
C HIS A 109 -16.34 -2.09 -4.56
N HIS A 110 -15.65 -2.29 -5.67
CA HIS A 110 -16.12 -2.07 -7.05
C HIS A 110 -16.56 -0.63 -7.39
N GLN A 111 -16.27 0.35 -6.53
CA GLN A 111 -16.59 1.77 -6.72
C GLN A 111 -15.39 2.61 -7.18
N GLY A 112 -14.22 1.98 -7.37
CA GLY A 112 -13.01 2.64 -7.84
C GLY A 112 -12.19 3.37 -6.76
N TYR A 113 -12.61 3.37 -5.50
CA TYR A 113 -11.91 4.05 -4.41
C TYR A 113 -10.49 3.52 -4.17
N ALA A 114 -10.28 2.21 -4.24
CA ALA A 114 -8.95 1.63 -4.11
C ALA A 114 -8.01 2.13 -5.21
N ARG A 115 -8.48 2.19 -6.46
CA ARG A 115 -7.70 2.72 -7.59
C ARG A 115 -7.30 4.18 -7.36
N GLU A 116 -8.24 5.00 -6.92
CA GLU A 116 -8.03 6.44 -6.68
C GLU A 116 -7.01 6.67 -5.55
N ALA A 117 -7.15 5.95 -4.45
CA ALA A 117 -6.23 6.04 -3.32
C ALA A 117 -4.80 5.57 -3.68
N ILE A 118 -4.68 4.47 -4.45
CA ILE A 118 -3.37 3.97 -4.90
C ILE A 118 -2.70 4.97 -5.84
N LEU A 119 -3.43 5.56 -6.79
CA LEU A 119 -2.88 6.58 -7.69
C LEU A 119 -2.33 7.77 -6.91
N LYS A 120 -3.05 8.25 -5.88
CA LYS A 120 -2.55 9.33 -5.02
C LYS A 120 -1.34 8.91 -4.20
N ALA A 121 -1.32 7.68 -3.68
CA ALA A 121 -0.15 7.17 -2.96
C ALA A 121 1.09 7.04 -3.87
N LEU A 122 0.91 6.64 -5.14
CA LEU A 122 1.98 6.61 -6.14
C LEU A 122 2.51 8.01 -6.46
N GLU A 123 1.63 8.99 -6.62
CA GLU A 123 2.03 10.40 -6.78
C GLU A 123 2.90 10.85 -5.59
N ILE A 124 2.46 10.58 -4.35
CA ILE A 124 3.23 10.91 -3.15
C ILE A 124 4.58 10.18 -3.14
N ALA A 125 4.61 8.89 -3.48
CA ALA A 125 5.84 8.12 -3.53
C ALA A 125 6.85 8.68 -4.54
N PHE A 126 6.40 9.01 -5.74
CA PHE A 126 7.28 9.45 -6.82
C PHE A 126 7.63 10.94 -6.75
N VAL A 127 6.68 11.78 -6.37
CA VAL A 127 6.87 13.24 -6.38
C VAL A 127 7.32 13.75 -5.01
N ASP A 128 6.59 13.45 -3.94
CA ASP A 128 6.89 14.00 -2.61
C ASP A 128 8.10 13.32 -1.96
N LEU A 129 8.23 11.98 -2.13
CA LEU A 129 9.31 11.20 -1.52
C LEU A 129 10.49 10.96 -2.47
N GLY A 130 10.36 11.27 -3.76
CA GLY A 130 11.41 11.10 -4.76
C GLY A 130 11.83 9.65 -4.98
N LEU A 131 10.89 8.70 -4.80
CA LEU A 131 11.19 7.28 -4.98
C LEU A 131 11.26 6.93 -6.47
N HIS A 132 12.12 5.96 -6.79
CA HIS A 132 12.32 5.44 -8.14
C HIS A 132 11.34 4.31 -8.47
N LYS A 133 11.06 3.44 -7.49
CA LYS A 133 10.29 2.20 -7.73
C LYS A 133 9.35 1.89 -6.56
N VAL A 134 8.13 1.48 -6.90
CA VAL A 134 7.13 1.00 -5.94
C VAL A 134 6.80 -0.45 -6.26
N PHE A 135 6.93 -1.33 -5.27
CA PHE A 135 6.59 -2.75 -5.37
C PHE A 135 5.22 -3.03 -4.76
N ALA A 136 4.58 -4.10 -5.21
CA ALA A 136 3.44 -4.71 -4.53
C ALA A 136 3.59 -6.24 -4.56
N ARG A 137 3.24 -6.89 -3.45
CA ARG A 137 3.19 -8.36 -3.34
C ARG A 137 1.76 -8.80 -3.13
N VAL A 138 1.33 -9.80 -3.86
CA VAL A 138 -0.07 -10.24 -3.87
C VAL A 138 -0.14 -11.76 -3.95
N MET A 139 -0.88 -12.40 -3.05
CA MET A 139 -1.19 -13.83 -3.16
C MET A 139 -1.86 -14.14 -4.50
N PRO A 140 -1.49 -15.25 -5.19
CA PRO A 140 -2.09 -15.62 -6.49
C PRO A 140 -3.61 -15.75 -6.45
N GLU A 141 -4.18 -16.11 -5.31
CA GLU A 141 -5.63 -16.23 -5.11
C GLU A 141 -6.35 -14.87 -5.02
N ASN A 142 -5.63 -13.78 -4.72
CA ASN A 142 -6.21 -12.44 -4.64
C ASN A 142 -6.39 -11.81 -6.02
N THR A 143 -7.27 -12.42 -6.81
CA THR A 143 -7.52 -12.01 -8.20
C THR A 143 -8.02 -10.57 -8.34
N ALA A 144 -8.68 -10.04 -7.31
CA ALA A 144 -9.15 -8.66 -7.29
C ALA A 144 -7.97 -7.68 -7.26
N SER A 145 -6.99 -7.92 -6.38
CA SER A 145 -5.78 -7.11 -6.26
C SER A 145 -4.92 -7.22 -7.53
N ILE A 146 -4.76 -8.44 -8.09
CA ILE A 146 -4.01 -8.67 -9.32
C ILE A 146 -4.61 -7.86 -10.49
N ARG A 147 -5.94 -7.93 -10.67
CA ARG A 147 -6.62 -7.15 -11.71
C ARG A 147 -6.44 -5.65 -11.53
N LEU A 148 -6.49 -5.18 -10.29
CA LEU A 148 -6.30 -3.76 -9.98
C LEU A 148 -4.88 -3.29 -10.30
N LEU A 149 -3.85 -4.05 -9.91
CA LEU A 149 -2.45 -3.71 -10.21
C LEU A 149 -2.17 -3.70 -11.71
N ARG A 150 -2.70 -4.70 -12.46
CA ARG A 150 -2.60 -4.73 -13.92
C ARG A 150 -3.30 -3.54 -14.57
N ALA A 151 -4.50 -3.17 -14.10
CA ALA A 151 -5.24 -1.99 -14.58
C ALA A 151 -4.54 -0.67 -14.25
N LEU A 152 -3.71 -0.64 -13.21
CA LEU A 152 -2.82 0.47 -12.86
C LEU A 152 -1.47 0.42 -13.60
N GLN A 153 -1.28 -0.56 -14.50
CA GLN A 153 -0.06 -0.73 -15.29
C GLN A 153 1.20 -1.07 -14.48
N PHE A 154 1.04 -1.75 -13.34
CA PHE A 154 2.19 -2.38 -12.70
C PHE A 154 2.69 -3.53 -13.56
N ALA A 155 4.00 -3.61 -13.73
CA ALA A 155 4.67 -4.74 -14.38
C ALA A 155 4.76 -5.92 -13.41
N GLU A 156 4.42 -7.11 -13.87
CA GLU A 156 4.59 -8.35 -13.12
C GLU A 156 6.04 -8.81 -13.26
N GLU A 157 6.75 -9.01 -12.14
CA GLU A 157 8.18 -9.34 -12.12
C GLU A 157 8.45 -10.83 -11.86
N GLY A 158 7.44 -11.58 -11.42
CA GLY A 158 7.57 -13.00 -11.13
C GLY A 158 6.89 -13.43 -9.85
N ILE A 159 7.27 -14.59 -9.33
CA ILE A 159 6.74 -15.21 -8.12
C ILE A 159 7.84 -15.29 -7.06
N GLU A 160 7.51 -14.87 -5.84
CA GLU A 160 8.30 -15.12 -4.63
C GLU A 160 7.68 -16.35 -3.95
N HIS A 161 8.39 -17.48 -4.00
CA HIS A 161 7.89 -18.74 -3.42
C HIS A 161 8.03 -18.75 -1.91
N ASP A 162 7.04 -19.31 -1.21
CA ASP A 162 7.03 -19.55 0.23
C ASP A 162 7.48 -18.31 1.05
N CYS A 163 7.08 -17.11 0.62
CA CYS A 163 7.67 -15.88 1.14
C CYS A 163 6.96 -15.30 2.36
N THR A 164 5.72 -15.71 2.65
CA THR A 164 4.94 -15.14 3.75
C THR A 164 4.11 -16.21 4.45
N LEU A 165 4.18 -16.26 5.78
CA LEU A 165 3.39 -17.18 6.59
C LEU A 165 1.99 -16.61 6.80
N ILE A 166 0.98 -17.17 6.12
CA ILE A 166 -0.42 -16.79 6.23
C ILE A 166 -1.26 -17.98 6.67
N ARG A 167 -2.01 -17.85 7.76
CA ARG A 167 -2.85 -18.94 8.33
C ARG A 167 -2.10 -20.25 8.54
N GLY A 168 -0.83 -20.15 8.95
CA GLY A 168 0.00 -21.32 9.25
C GLY A 168 0.59 -22.02 8.01
N ARG A 169 0.47 -21.45 6.83
CA ARG A 169 1.10 -21.91 5.59
C ARG A 169 2.02 -20.86 5.03
N TRP A 170 3.14 -21.30 4.48
CA TRP A 170 3.98 -20.46 3.66
C TRP A 170 3.30 -20.30 2.30
N GLU A 171 3.08 -19.06 1.90
CA GLU A 171 2.32 -18.71 0.69
C GLU A 171 3.19 -17.98 -0.31
N ASP A 172 2.97 -18.30 -1.58
CA ASP A 172 3.59 -17.62 -2.70
C ASP A 172 2.97 -16.23 -2.91
N HIS A 173 3.78 -15.30 -3.38
CA HIS A 173 3.29 -13.99 -3.81
C HIS A 173 3.78 -13.64 -5.21
N LEU A 174 2.87 -13.15 -6.04
CA LEU A 174 3.21 -12.44 -7.27
C LEU A 174 3.81 -11.09 -6.89
N ARG A 175 4.95 -10.78 -7.49
CA ARG A 175 5.60 -9.50 -7.34
C ARG A 175 5.28 -8.60 -8.52
N PHE A 176 4.78 -7.42 -8.21
CA PHE A 176 4.51 -6.35 -9.16
C PHE A 176 5.37 -5.14 -8.86
N SER A 177 5.66 -4.32 -9.89
CA SER A 177 6.35 -3.07 -9.68
C SER A 177 5.91 -1.97 -10.64
N MET A 178 6.11 -0.73 -10.19
CA MET A 178 5.98 0.46 -11.03
C MET A 178 7.21 1.33 -10.86
N ILE A 179 7.82 1.73 -11.98
CA ILE A 179 8.94 2.66 -12.01
C ILE A 179 8.40 4.07 -12.20
N SER A 180 8.97 5.02 -11.47
CA SER A 180 8.61 6.44 -11.57
C SER A 180 8.70 6.94 -13.03
N PRO A 181 7.62 7.49 -13.60
CA PRO A 181 7.67 8.05 -14.95
C PRO A 181 8.66 9.21 -15.06
N VAL A 182 8.87 9.96 -13.98
CA VAL A 182 9.82 11.08 -13.95
C VAL A 182 11.27 10.60 -14.09
N HIS A 183 11.64 9.53 -13.39
CA HIS A 183 12.99 8.98 -13.47
C HIS A 183 13.26 8.21 -14.77
N ARG A 184 12.22 7.65 -15.39
CA ARG A 184 12.34 6.94 -16.66
C ARG A 184 12.78 7.84 -17.81
N MET A 185 12.48 9.14 -17.73
CA MET A 185 12.93 10.14 -18.71
C MET A 185 14.41 10.56 -18.53
N LEU A 186 14.98 10.31 -17.35
CA LEU A 186 16.33 10.74 -17.02
C LEU A 186 17.39 9.63 -17.24
N THR A 187 16.98 8.40 -17.45
CA THR A 187 17.90 7.30 -17.74
C THR A 187 18.17 7.25 -19.24
N PRO A 188 19.45 7.38 -19.70
CA PRO A 188 19.78 7.13 -21.09
C PRO A 188 19.31 5.72 -21.45
N GLN A 189 18.57 5.58 -22.54
CA GLN A 189 18.30 4.25 -23.09
C GLN A 189 19.67 3.64 -23.43
N TYR A 190 20.02 2.56 -22.77
CA TYR A 190 21.11 1.71 -23.22
C TYR A 190 20.73 1.24 -24.63
N SER A 191 21.26 1.88 -25.64
CA SER A 191 21.19 1.37 -27.00
C SER A 191 21.95 0.06 -27.00
N ASP A 192 21.23 -1.04 -27.25
CA ASP A 192 21.84 -2.34 -27.58
C ASP A 192 22.74 -2.15 -28.81
N THR A 193 24.03 -1.90 -28.56
CA THR A 193 25.09 -1.99 -29.57
C THR A 193 25.68 -3.39 -29.57
N SER A 194 24.81 -4.41 -29.70
CA SER A 194 25.25 -5.79 -29.95
C SER A 194 24.65 -6.30 -31.27
N SER A 195 25.02 -5.64 -32.36
CA SER A 195 24.93 -6.22 -33.69
C SER A 195 25.82 -5.44 -34.64
N GLN A 196 27.07 -5.88 -34.71
CA GLN A 196 27.93 -5.87 -35.88
C GLN A 196 29.38 -6.18 -35.43
N ASN A 197 29.74 -7.45 -35.51
CA ASN A 197 31.06 -7.79 -36.10
C ASN A 197 30.96 -9.25 -36.51
N ASP A 198 31.15 -9.42 -37.80
CA ASP A 198 31.38 -10.65 -38.56
C ASP A 198 32.51 -11.52 -38.00
#